data_e4570bf2c09ac52db8759d8270245d70
#
_entry.id   e4570bf2c09ac52db8759d8270245d70
#
_cell.length_a   1.000
_cell.length_b   1.000
_cell.length_c   1.000
_cell.angle_alpha   90.00
_cell.angle_beta   90.00
_cell.angle_gamma   90.00
#
_symmetry.space_group_name_H-M   'P 1'
#
loop_
_entity.id
_entity.type
_entity.pdbx_description
1 polymer ?
#
loop_
_entity_poly.entity_id
_entity_poly.type
_entity_poly.pdbx_seq_one_letter_code
_entity_poly.pdbx_strand_id
1 'polypeptide(L)'
;KGRNVVLDKKYGGPLITNDGVTIAKEIELEDAFENMGAQLVKEVATKTNDVAGDGTTTATVLAQAFVREGLKNVAAGANPMVMRRGISKAVKAAVEAIAKNSKTVNGTGDIARVGAISSGSDEIGTLIAEAMEKVSTDGVITVEESKTAETYSEVVEGMQFDRGYVTPYMCTDTEKMEANLDDALVLITDKKLSNIQELLPVLEQVVKSGKKLLIIAEDIEGEALSTLIVNRLRGTFTCVAVKAPGFGDRRKDMLRDIAILTGGTVISEEVGIELKDATMDMLGSARQIKVTKENTTIVDGAGDKQAIANRVAEIRGAIERTTSDFDREKLQERLAKLAGGVAGIKVGAATETEMKEQKLRIEDALNATRAAVEEGIVAGGGVAYANAIAAVEALAAEAAGAKADGFVVQADQFHVMSGLLCASGKFTGQHFGVAVLAGAGRKDQDVFRLRHGNESPFSALRKIVLLFYCSLGMLLKMSIEKASQFTEMEPGFRRVFRHVVLGV
;
A
#
# COMPACT_ATOMS: atom_id res chain seq x y z
N LYS A 1 9.93 1.93 -14.32
CA LYS A 1 10.65 0.81 -13.69
C LYS A 1 12.12 0.82 -14.10
N GLY A 2 12.99 0.32 -13.21
CA GLY A 2 14.44 0.24 -13.45
C GLY A 2 14.84 -1.00 -14.28
N ARG A 3 16.12 -1.33 -14.23
CA ARG A 3 16.65 -2.58 -14.81
C ARG A 3 16.34 -3.76 -13.89
N ASN A 4 16.30 -4.96 -14.46
CA ASN A 4 16.20 -6.18 -13.68
C ASN A 4 17.42 -6.33 -12.76
N VAL A 5 17.15 -6.66 -11.51
CA VAL A 5 18.14 -6.95 -10.46
C VAL A 5 17.98 -8.42 -10.07
N VAL A 6 19.09 -9.08 -9.86
CA VAL A 6 19.13 -10.44 -9.32
C VAL A 6 19.37 -10.34 -7.82
N LEU A 7 18.41 -10.79 -7.04
CA LEU A 7 18.47 -10.80 -5.58
C LEU A 7 18.84 -12.20 -5.13
N ASP A 8 19.93 -12.32 -4.37
CA ASP A 8 20.34 -13.58 -3.76
C ASP A 8 19.43 -13.86 -2.55
N LYS A 9 18.93 -15.07 -2.46
CA LYS A 9 18.10 -15.54 -1.34
C LYS A 9 18.85 -16.58 -0.53
N LYS A 10 18.86 -16.44 0.79
CA LYS A 10 19.48 -17.42 1.71
C LYS A 10 18.90 -18.83 1.56
N TYR A 11 17.66 -18.92 1.07
CA TYR A 11 16.95 -20.18 0.81
C TYR A 11 16.17 -20.04 -0.51
N GLY A 12 16.29 -21.06 -1.39
CA GLY A 12 15.62 -21.09 -2.70
C GLY A 12 16.48 -20.55 -3.84
N GLY A 13 15.87 -20.36 -5.01
CA GLY A 13 16.52 -19.76 -6.16
C GLY A 13 16.61 -18.24 -6.08
N PRO A 14 17.52 -17.59 -6.84
CA PRO A 14 17.62 -16.15 -6.90
C PRO A 14 16.33 -15.54 -7.47
N LEU A 15 15.91 -14.40 -6.93
CA LEU A 15 14.78 -13.65 -7.43
C LEU A 15 15.25 -12.60 -8.45
N ILE A 16 14.68 -12.64 -9.65
CA ILE A 16 14.91 -11.64 -10.69
C ILE A 16 13.72 -10.70 -10.72
N THR A 17 13.93 -9.42 -10.48
CA THR A 17 12.86 -8.42 -10.46
C THR A 17 13.35 -7.04 -10.86
N ASN A 18 12.44 -6.20 -11.37
CA ASN A 18 12.65 -4.78 -11.60
C ASN A 18 11.75 -3.90 -10.71
N ASP A 19 11.03 -4.52 -9.78
CA ASP A 19 10.21 -3.79 -8.83
C ASP A 19 11.06 -3.15 -7.73
N GLY A 20 10.91 -1.82 -7.58
CA GLY A 20 11.69 -1.03 -6.64
C GLY A 20 11.41 -1.36 -5.17
N VAL A 21 10.19 -1.74 -4.83
CA VAL A 21 9.82 -2.15 -3.46
C VAL A 21 10.46 -3.47 -3.10
N THR A 22 10.34 -4.46 -3.98
CA THR A 22 10.92 -5.80 -3.75
C THR A 22 12.44 -5.70 -3.60
N ILE A 23 13.10 -4.90 -4.47
CA ILE A 23 14.53 -4.65 -4.36
C ILE A 23 14.88 -3.96 -3.04
N ALA A 24 14.13 -2.92 -2.65
CA ALA A 24 14.41 -2.17 -1.42
C ALA A 24 14.24 -3.05 -0.16
N LYS A 25 13.26 -3.94 -0.15
CA LYS A 25 12.99 -4.86 0.98
C LYS A 25 14.15 -5.83 1.27
N GLU A 26 14.88 -6.26 0.26
CA GLU A 26 15.98 -7.21 0.38
C GLU A 26 17.33 -6.57 0.76
N ILE A 27 17.42 -5.24 0.78
CA ILE A 27 18.68 -4.56 1.12
C ILE A 27 18.91 -4.65 2.64
N GLU A 28 19.97 -5.36 3.01
CA GLU A 28 20.51 -5.40 4.38
C GLU A 28 21.97 -5.00 4.36
N LEU A 29 22.39 -4.16 5.30
CA LEU A 29 23.75 -3.65 5.43
C LEU A 29 24.39 -4.20 6.70
N GLU A 30 25.70 -4.48 6.65
CA GLU A 30 26.44 -5.06 7.76
C GLU A 30 26.56 -4.10 8.94
N ASP A 31 26.73 -2.80 8.68
CA ASP A 31 26.77 -1.78 9.74
C ASP A 31 25.36 -1.46 10.24
N ALA A 32 25.16 -1.55 11.56
CA ALA A 32 23.85 -1.36 12.20
C ALA A 32 23.29 0.06 12.01
N PHE A 33 24.14 1.09 11.95
CA PHE A 33 23.71 2.48 11.76
C PHE A 33 23.31 2.73 10.30
N GLU A 34 24.09 2.19 9.35
CA GLU A 34 23.75 2.27 7.94
C GLU A 34 22.47 1.51 7.63
N ASN A 35 22.29 0.34 8.24
CA ASN A 35 21.09 -0.46 8.09
C ASN A 35 19.84 0.26 8.62
N MET A 36 19.93 1.06 9.70
CA MET A 36 18.83 1.94 10.11
C MET A 36 18.44 2.93 9.01
N GLY A 37 19.40 3.52 8.30
CA GLY A 37 19.14 4.37 7.14
C GLY A 37 18.45 3.62 6.00
N ALA A 38 18.91 2.42 5.70
CA ALA A 38 18.30 1.54 4.70
C ALA A 38 16.86 1.19 5.04
N GLN A 39 16.56 0.88 6.31
CA GLN A 39 15.19 0.58 6.76
C GLN A 39 14.23 1.78 6.56
N LEU A 40 14.68 3.01 6.81
CA LEU A 40 13.87 4.21 6.56
C LEU A 40 13.57 4.42 5.08
N VAL A 41 14.53 4.14 4.20
CA VAL A 41 14.33 4.22 2.74
C VAL A 41 13.41 3.10 2.26
N LYS A 42 13.50 1.89 2.82
CA LYS A 42 12.54 0.80 2.58
C LYS A 42 11.11 1.23 2.89
N GLU A 43 10.91 1.92 4.03
CA GLU A 43 9.57 2.37 4.44
C GLU A 43 8.98 3.35 3.43
N VAL A 44 9.79 4.24 2.83
CA VAL A 44 9.34 5.15 1.77
C VAL A 44 8.84 4.37 0.55
N ALA A 45 9.63 3.41 0.07
CA ALA A 45 9.26 2.59 -1.08
C ALA A 45 7.99 1.76 -0.80
N THR A 46 7.90 1.15 0.39
CA THR A 46 6.75 0.33 0.79
C THR A 46 5.48 1.17 0.86
N LYS A 47 5.49 2.31 1.55
CA LYS A 47 4.30 3.19 1.63
C LYS A 47 3.86 3.72 0.28
N THR A 48 4.79 4.01 -0.63
CA THR A 48 4.44 4.44 -1.98
C THR A 48 3.77 3.31 -2.76
N ASN A 49 4.25 2.09 -2.61
CA ASN A 49 3.65 0.93 -3.25
C ASN A 49 2.25 0.64 -2.70
N ASP A 50 2.07 0.70 -1.38
CA ASP A 50 0.80 0.40 -0.72
C ASP A 50 -0.31 1.39 -1.13
N VAL A 51 0.07 2.65 -1.41
CA VAL A 51 -0.90 3.70 -1.79
C VAL A 51 -1.12 3.76 -3.29
N ALA A 52 -0.06 3.66 -4.11
CA ALA A 52 -0.13 3.95 -5.54
C ALA A 52 0.30 2.80 -6.46
N GLY A 53 0.97 1.75 -5.97
CA GLY A 53 1.49 0.64 -6.80
C GLY A 53 2.49 1.05 -7.88
N ASP A 54 2.87 2.33 -7.94
CA ASP A 54 3.81 2.90 -8.91
C ASP A 54 4.64 4.02 -8.28
N GLY A 55 5.73 4.40 -8.95
CA GLY A 55 6.57 5.51 -8.51
C GLY A 55 7.51 5.21 -7.34
N THR A 56 7.67 3.97 -6.92
CA THR A 56 8.52 3.57 -5.79
C THR A 56 9.98 3.97 -5.98
N THR A 57 10.54 3.81 -7.18
CA THR A 57 11.87 4.26 -7.53
C THR A 57 11.99 5.79 -7.47
N THR A 58 10.99 6.53 -7.98
CA THR A 58 10.96 7.99 -7.93
C THR A 58 10.87 8.50 -6.50
N ALA A 59 10.05 7.89 -5.65
CA ALA A 59 9.93 8.22 -4.23
C ALA A 59 11.26 8.01 -3.50
N THR A 60 11.97 6.93 -3.78
CA THR A 60 13.29 6.64 -3.22
C THR A 60 14.33 7.69 -3.64
N VAL A 61 14.35 8.08 -4.92
CA VAL A 61 15.23 9.14 -5.44
C VAL A 61 14.91 10.50 -4.80
N LEU A 62 13.62 10.83 -4.64
CA LEU A 62 13.19 12.05 -3.95
C LEU A 62 13.62 12.02 -2.48
N ALA A 63 13.41 10.91 -1.78
CA ALA A 63 13.85 10.76 -0.39
C ALA A 63 15.36 10.98 -0.26
N GLN A 64 16.17 10.37 -1.13
CA GLN A 64 17.61 10.60 -1.18
C GLN A 64 17.95 12.08 -1.38
N ALA A 65 17.26 12.72 -2.32
CA ALA A 65 17.47 14.12 -2.61
C ALA A 65 17.05 15.00 -1.41
N PHE A 66 15.87 14.78 -0.80
CA PHE A 66 15.44 15.45 0.42
C PHE A 66 16.46 15.32 1.53
N VAL A 67 16.92 14.08 1.75
CA VAL A 67 17.91 13.74 2.74
C VAL A 67 19.21 14.52 2.48
N ARG A 68 19.76 14.56 1.29
CA ARG A 68 21.00 15.26 0.96
C ARG A 68 20.94 16.78 1.10
N GLU A 69 19.83 17.40 0.69
CA GLU A 69 19.72 18.85 0.75
C GLU A 69 19.45 19.37 2.18
N GLY A 70 18.66 18.67 3.04
CA GLY A 70 18.44 19.09 4.43
C GLY A 70 19.68 19.09 5.30
N LEU A 71 20.58 18.11 5.12
CA LEU A 71 21.84 18.07 5.88
C LEU A 71 22.64 19.36 5.75
N LYS A 72 22.77 19.94 4.54
CA LYS A 72 23.52 21.15 4.33
C LYS A 72 22.93 22.34 5.08
N ASN A 73 21.59 22.47 5.06
CA ASN A 73 20.92 23.57 5.75
C ASN A 73 21.00 23.42 7.26
N VAL A 74 20.84 22.20 7.78
CA VAL A 74 21.00 21.92 9.22
C VAL A 74 22.46 22.13 9.64
N ALA A 75 23.43 21.65 8.85
CA ALA A 75 24.85 21.91 9.10
C ALA A 75 25.21 23.41 9.03
N ALA A 76 24.48 24.18 8.26
CA ALA A 76 24.59 25.64 8.22
C ALA A 76 23.85 26.37 9.37
N GLY A 77 23.23 25.62 10.30
CA GLY A 77 22.55 26.16 11.47
C GLY A 77 21.06 26.43 11.29
N ALA A 78 20.43 25.98 10.21
CA ALA A 78 18.99 26.12 10.02
C ALA A 78 18.19 25.29 11.04
N ASN A 79 17.10 25.88 11.56
CA ASN A 79 16.24 25.18 12.52
C ASN A 79 15.40 24.09 11.82
N PRO A 80 15.55 22.78 12.19
CA PRO A 80 14.85 21.67 11.55
C PRO A 80 13.32 21.77 11.63
N MET A 81 12.78 22.34 12.71
CA MET A 81 11.32 22.48 12.88
C MET A 81 10.72 23.53 11.94
N VAL A 82 11.46 24.59 11.68
CA VAL A 82 11.05 25.63 10.70
C VAL A 82 11.14 25.03 9.28
N MET A 83 12.22 24.31 8.98
CA MET A 83 12.40 23.60 7.71
C MET A 83 11.26 22.62 7.44
N ARG A 84 10.84 21.82 8.42
CA ARG A 84 9.70 20.89 8.30
C ARG A 84 8.42 21.62 7.88
N ARG A 85 8.12 22.79 8.48
CA ARG A 85 6.94 23.58 8.10
C ARG A 85 7.03 24.09 6.66
N GLY A 86 8.20 24.54 6.23
CA GLY A 86 8.46 24.97 4.86
C GLY A 86 8.25 23.84 3.86
N ILE A 87 8.82 22.65 4.13
CA ILE A 87 8.67 21.47 3.29
C ILE A 87 7.19 21.06 3.20
N SER A 88 6.45 21.05 4.31
CA SER A 88 5.02 20.72 4.28
C SER A 88 4.21 21.64 3.38
N LYS A 89 4.51 22.95 3.39
CA LYS A 89 3.86 23.92 2.48
C LYS A 89 4.25 23.67 1.02
N ALA A 90 5.54 23.44 0.76
CA ALA A 90 6.04 23.18 -0.58
C ALA A 90 5.47 21.86 -1.17
N VAL A 91 5.36 20.82 -0.34
CA VAL A 91 4.71 19.54 -0.73
C VAL A 91 3.26 19.81 -1.12
N LYS A 92 2.51 20.57 -0.33
CA LYS A 92 1.11 20.90 -0.64
C LYS A 92 0.99 21.62 -1.99
N ALA A 93 1.81 22.62 -2.24
CA ALA A 93 1.83 23.34 -3.52
C ALA A 93 2.21 22.43 -4.71
N ALA A 94 3.18 21.55 -4.51
CA ALA A 94 3.58 20.58 -5.53
C ALA A 94 2.45 19.58 -5.84
N VAL A 95 1.77 19.04 -4.82
CA VAL A 95 0.63 18.12 -4.97
C VAL A 95 -0.52 18.83 -5.71
N GLU A 96 -0.84 20.06 -5.34
CA GLU A 96 -1.88 20.84 -6.04
C GLU A 96 -1.52 21.10 -7.52
N ALA A 97 -0.24 21.37 -7.81
CA ALA A 97 0.23 21.55 -9.18
C ALA A 97 0.17 20.25 -10.00
N ILE A 98 0.52 19.12 -9.38
CA ILE A 98 0.43 17.80 -10.00
C ILE A 98 -1.03 17.44 -10.27
N ALA A 99 -1.93 17.67 -9.31
CA ALA A 99 -3.36 17.40 -9.46
C ALA A 99 -3.99 18.22 -10.61
N LYS A 100 -3.59 19.49 -10.78
CA LYS A 100 -4.04 20.33 -11.92
C LYS A 100 -3.61 19.80 -13.29
N ASN A 101 -2.51 19.05 -13.35
CA ASN A 101 -1.98 18.46 -14.59
C ASN A 101 -2.42 17.01 -14.78
N SER A 102 -3.16 16.45 -13.83
CA SER A 102 -3.68 15.09 -13.92
C SER A 102 -4.81 15.00 -14.95
N LYS A 103 -4.89 13.84 -15.60
CA LYS A 103 -5.96 13.50 -16.54
C LYS A 103 -6.73 12.31 -15.97
N THR A 104 -8.05 12.42 -15.97
CA THR A 104 -8.93 11.32 -15.55
C THR A 104 -8.80 10.15 -16.52
N VAL A 105 -8.84 8.94 -15.98
CA VAL A 105 -8.87 7.70 -16.75
C VAL A 105 -10.33 7.41 -17.14
N ASN A 106 -10.60 7.27 -18.44
CA ASN A 106 -11.93 7.06 -18.95
C ASN A 106 -12.01 5.79 -19.79
N GLY A 107 -12.78 4.83 -19.30
CA GLY A 107 -13.09 3.59 -20.04
C GLY A 107 -11.99 2.52 -20.00
N THR A 108 -12.37 1.34 -20.44
CA THR A 108 -11.58 0.09 -20.38
C THR A 108 -10.25 0.19 -21.14
N GLY A 109 -10.20 0.96 -22.23
CA GLY A 109 -8.98 1.14 -23.02
C GLY A 109 -7.87 1.91 -22.31
N ASP A 110 -8.22 2.93 -21.51
CA ASP A 110 -7.24 3.67 -20.73
C ASP A 110 -6.77 2.84 -19.52
N ILE A 111 -7.68 2.11 -18.90
CA ILE A 111 -7.37 1.15 -17.82
C ILE A 111 -6.35 0.10 -18.32
N ALA A 112 -6.62 -0.49 -19.50
CA ALA A 112 -5.71 -1.47 -20.11
C ALA A 112 -4.32 -0.88 -20.36
N ARG A 113 -4.23 0.37 -20.84
CA ARG A 113 -2.94 1.06 -21.07
C ARG A 113 -2.17 1.28 -19.77
N VAL A 114 -2.83 1.68 -18.68
CA VAL A 114 -2.18 1.84 -17.36
C VAL A 114 -1.64 0.50 -16.88
N GLY A 115 -2.46 -0.55 -16.93
CA GLY A 115 -2.05 -1.91 -16.58
C GLY A 115 -0.88 -2.42 -17.43
N ALA A 116 -0.93 -2.18 -18.75
CA ALA A 116 0.13 -2.56 -19.68
C ALA A 116 1.45 -1.85 -19.39
N ILE A 117 1.43 -0.55 -19.12
CA ILE A 117 2.64 0.24 -18.80
C ILE A 117 3.24 -0.23 -17.47
N SER A 118 2.41 -0.48 -16.46
CA SER A 118 2.86 -0.92 -15.15
C SER A 118 3.41 -2.35 -15.18
N SER A 119 2.71 -3.28 -15.82
CA SER A 119 3.15 -4.68 -15.94
C SER A 119 4.24 -4.91 -16.97
N GLY A 120 4.35 -4.03 -17.98
CA GLY A 120 5.20 -4.23 -19.16
C GLY A 120 4.65 -5.29 -20.13
N SER A 121 3.35 -5.63 -20.07
CA SER A 121 2.67 -6.58 -20.93
C SER A 121 1.28 -6.08 -21.29
N ASP A 122 0.98 -6.00 -22.59
CA ASP A 122 -0.34 -5.62 -23.09
C ASP A 122 -1.42 -6.66 -22.72
N GLU A 123 -1.05 -7.94 -22.66
CA GLU A 123 -1.95 -9.03 -22.27
C GLU A 123 -2.41 -8.86 -20.80
N ILE A 124 -1.47 -8.58 -19.90
CA ILE A 124 -1.80 -8.33 -18.48
C ILE A 124 -2.65 -7.07 -18.35
N GLY A 125 -2.34 -6.01 -19.09
CA GLY A 125 -3.13 -4.80 -19.08
C GLY A 125 -4.58 -5.03 -19.51
N THR A 126 -4.80 -5.80 -20.56
CA THR A 126 -6.13 -6.18 -21.05
C THR A 126 -6.86 -7.03 -20.00
N LEU A 127 -6.19 -8.01 -19.41
CA LEU A 127 -6.75 -8.89 -18.39
C LEU A 127 -7.22 -8.12 -17.15
N ILE A 128 -6.43 -7.13 -16.69
CA ILE A 128 -6.81 -6.26 -15.57
C ILE A 128 -8.04 -5.42 -15.93
N ALA A 129 -8.07 -4.86 -17.14
CA ALA A 129 -9.20 -4.04 -17.58
C ALA A 129 -10.50 -4.85 -17.69
N GLU A 130 -10.43 -6.07 -18.23
CA GLU A 130 -11.58 -6.97 -18.26
C GLU A 130 -12.05 -7.39 -16.86
N ALA A 131 -11.11 -7.64 -15.94
CA ALA A 131 -11.44 -7.96 -14.55
C ALA A 131 -12.15 -6.78 -13.87
N MET A 132 -11.66 -5.55 -14.07
CA MET A 132 -12.29 -4.34 -13.51
C MET A 132 -13.67 -4.06 -14.12
N GLU A 133 -13.86 -4.32 -15.39
CA GLU A 133 -15.16 -4.16 -16.06
C GLU A 133 -16.20 -5.14 -15.50
N LYS A 134 -15.80 -6.38 -15.25
CA LYS A 134 -16.70 -7.43 -14.73
C LYS A 134 -17.20 -7.18 -13.30
N VAL A 135 -16.34 -6.61 -12.43
CA VAL A 135 -16.68 -6.39 -11.02
C VAL A 135 -17.07 -4.94 -10.69
N SER A 136 -17.15 -4.07 -11.67
CA SER A 136 -17.33 -2.62 -11.53
C SER A 136 -16.17 -1.90 -10.82
N THR A 137 -16.25 -0.56 -10.74
CA THR A 137 -15.18 0.27 -10.15
C THR A 137 -14.91 0.00 -8.68
N ASP A 138 -15.93 -0.41 -7.93
CA ASP A 138 -15.85 -0.71 -6.49
C ASP A 138 -15.60 -2.20 -6.21
N GLY A 139 -15.46 -3.01 -7.25
CA GLY A 139 -15.26 -4.45 -7.15
C GLY A 139 -13.87 -4.84 -6.69
N VAL A 140 -13.78 -5.97 -6.01
CA VAL A 140 -12.52 -6.51 -5.49
C VAL A 140 -11.86 -7.40 -6.54
N ILE A 141 -10.57 -7.17 -6.79
CA ILE A 141 -9.76 -8.03 -7.63
C ILE A 141 -8.64 -8.63 -6.78
N THR A 142 -8.54 -9.96 -6.79
CA THR A 142 -7.47 -10.73 -6.13
C THR A 142 -6.53 -11.33 -7.14
N VAL A 143 -5.29 -11.58 -6.75
CA VAL A 143 -4.29 -12.24 -7.59
C VAL A 143 -3.91 -13.55 -6.92
N GLU A 144 -4.17 -14.66 -7.59
CA GLU A 144 -3.99 -16.00 -7.08
C GLU A 144 -3.12 -16.85 -8.01
N GLU A 145 -2.57 -17.93 -7.48
CA GLU A 145 -1.78 -18.86 -8.28
C GLU A 145 -2.71 -19.80 -9.06
N SER A 146 -2.45 -19.96 -10.36
CA SER A 146 -3.14 -20.93 -11.21
C SER A 146 -2.57 -22.33 -10.99
N LYS A 147 -3.40 -23.34 -11.12
CA LYS A 147 -2.97 -24.75 -11.22
C LYS A 147 -2.50 -25.14 -12.62
N THR A 148 -2.71 -24.24 -13.59
CA THR A 148 -2.33 -24.41 -15.00
C THR A 148 -1.24 -23.40 -15.37
N ALA A 149 -0.61 -23.60 -16.53
CA ALA A 149 0.39 -22.67 -17.04
C ALA A 149 -0.23 -21.38 -17.61
N GLU A 150 -1.55 -21.31 -17.75
CA GLU A 150 -2.26 -20.18 -18.33
C GLU A 150 -2.65 -19.16 -17.27
N THR A 151 -2.55 -17.86 -17.63
CA THR A 151 -3.03 -16.73 -16.83
C THR A 151 -4.39 -16.31 -17.36
N TYR A 152 -5.40 -16.25 -16.48
CA TYR A 152 -6.77 -15.89 -16.84
C TYR A 152 -7.50 -15.20 -15.69
N SER A 153 -8.63 -14.53 -15.99
CA SER A 153 -9.51 -13.92 -14.99
C SER A 153 -10.82 -14.68 -14.87
N GLU A 154 -11.26 -14.93 -13.66
CA GLU A 154 -12.58 -15.47 -13.35
C GLU A 154 -13.28 -14.56 -12.31
N VAL A 155 -14.62 -14.51 -12.37
CA VAL A 155 -15.42 -13.83 -11.36
C VAL A 155 -16.11 -14.89 -10.51
N VAL A 156 -15.94 -14.76 -9.20
CA VAL A 156 -16.52 -15.67 -8.22
C VAL A 156 -17.34 -14.90 -7.19
N GLU A 157 -18.25 -15.58 -6.52
CA GLU A 157 -18.96 -14.98 -5.39
C GLU A 157 -17.97 -14.65 -4.28
N GLY A 158 -18.06 -13.45 -3.76
CA GLY A 158 -17.13 -13.00 -2.73
C GLY A 158 -17.48 -11.62 -2.20
N MET A 159 -16.83 -11.23 -1.12
CA MET A 159 -17.05 -9.95 -0.45
C MET A 159 -15.78 -9.46 0.22
N GLN A 160 -15.58 -8.14 0.21
CA GLN A 160 -14.59 -7.48 1.05
C GLN A 160 -15.27 -6.56 2.06
N PHE A 161 -14.73 -6.50 3.27
CA PHE A 161 -15.13 -5.53 4.29
C PHE A 161 -13.93 -4.94 5.04
N ASP A 162 -14.12 -3.73 5.55
CA ASP A 162 -13.09 -2.86 6.11
C ASP A 162 -12.79 -3.21 7.57
N ARG A 163 -12.34 -4.44 7.82
CA ARG A 163 -11.83 -4.94 9.10
C ARG A 163 -10.72 -5.92 8.84
N GLY A 164 -9.56 -5.65 9.41
CA GLY A 164 -8.41 -6.53 9.32
C GLY A 164 -8.25 -7.41 10.57
N TYR A 165 -7.13 -8.10 10.64
CA TYR A 165 -6.83 -8.98 11.78
C TYR A 165 -6.71 -8.19 13.10
N VAL A 166 -7.15 -8.79 14.19
CA VAL A 166 -7.07 -8.19 15.53
C VAL A 166 -5.63 -7.97 15.98
N THR A 167 -4.71 -8.84 15.57
CA THR A 167 -3.28 -8.76 15.91
C THR A 167 -2.39 -9.29 14.80
N PRO A 168 -1.21 -8.66 14.58
CA PRO A 168 -0.22 -9.12 13.61
C PRO A 168 0.29 -10.55 13.82
N TYR A 169 0.20 -11.06 15.05
CA TYR A 169 0.58 -12.45 15.35
C TYR A 169 -0.31 -13.49 14.64
N MET A 170 -1.40 -13.08 13.99
CA MET A 170 -2.27 -13.94 13.19
C MET A 170 -1.92 -13.97 11.69
N CYS A 171 -0.92 -13.21 11.24
CA CYS A 171 -0.47 -13.22 9.85
C CYS A 171 0.17 -14.58 9.48
N THR A 172 -0.18 -15.13 8.33
CA THR A 172 0.47 -16.33 7.76
C THR A 172 1.70 -15.96 6.95
N ASP A 173 1.67 -14.77 6.33
CA ASP A 173 2.80 -14.15 5.63
C ASP A 173 3.25 -12.93 6.44
N THR A 174 4.41 -13.05 7.08
CA THR A 174 4.98 -11.99 7.92
C THR A 174 5.69 -10.91 7.10
N GLU A 175 6.08 -11.20 5.85
CA GLU A 175 6.73 -10.22 4.98
C GLU A 175 5.70 -9.22 4.42
N LYS A 176 4.54 -9.75 3.99
CA LYS A 176 3.42 -8.94 3.50
C LYS A 176 2.49 -8.46 4.62
N MET A 177 2.66 -8.95 5.85
CA MET A 177 1.75 -8.69 6.98
C MET A 177 0.30 -9.06 6.64
N GLU A 178 0.11 -10.21 6.00
CA GLU A 178 -1.18 -10.74 5.55
C GLU A 178 -1.43 -12.14 6.11
N ALA A 179 -2.70 -12.49 6.24
CA ALA A 179 -3.10 -13.85 6.54
C ALA A 179 -3.90 -14.43 5.36
N ASN A 180 -3.40 -15.51 4.78
CA ASN A 180 -4.05 -16.24 3.68
C ASN A 180 -4.51 -17.60 4.19
N LEU A 181 -5.82 -17.81 4.15
CA LEU A 181 -6.47 -19.04 4.58
C LEU A 181 -7.14 -19.70 3.37
N ASP A 182 -6.66 -20.85 2.95
CA ASP A 182 -7.28 -21.64 1.89
C ASP A 182 -8.17 -22.70 2.50
N ASP A 183 -9.32 -22.98 1.88
CA ASP A 183 -10.35 -23.93 2.32
C ASP A 183 -10.76 -23.75 3.78
N ALA A 184 -10.99 -22.48 4.15
CA ALA A 184 -11.21 -22.08 5.53
C ALA A 184 -12.68 -22.18 5.95
N LEU A 185 -12.87 -22.49 7.23
CA LEU A 185 -14.16 -22.35 7.91
C LEU A 185 -14.32 -20.93 8.43
N VAL A 186 -15.57 -20.47 8.54
CA VAL A 186 -15.92 -19.13 9.02
C VAL A 186 -16.89 -19.23 10.18
N LEU A 187 -16.45 -18.83 11.36
CA LEU A 187 -17.28 -18.67 12.56
C LEU A 187 -17.77 -17.23 12.62
N ILE A 188 -19.07 -17.03 12.66
CA ILE A 188 -19.71 -15.70 12.63
C ILE A 188 -20.55 -15.51 13.88
N THR A 189 -20.23 -14.50 14.68
CA THR A 189 -20.99 -14.15 15.89
C THR A 189 -21.08 -12.64 16.09
N ASP A 190 -22.16 -12.18 16.67
CA ASP A 190 -22.35 -10.80 17.12
C ASP A 190 -21.86 -10.55 18.55
N LYS A 191 -21.38 -11.60 19.23
CA LYS A 191 -20.89 -11.53 20.61
C LYS A 191 -19.45 -11.03 20.67
N LYS A 192 -19.11 -10.45 21.82
CA LYS A 192 -17.75 -10.17 22.24
C LYS A 192 -17.13 -11.41 22.87
N LEU A 193 -15.98 -11.84 22.37
CA LEU A 193 -15.26 -13.03 22.81
C LEU A 193 -14.15 -12.66 23.79
N SER A 194 -14.36 -12.86 25.07
CA SER A 194 -13.36 -12.66 26.13
C SER A 194 -12.94 -13.95 26.83
N ASN A 195 -13.87 -14.92 26.92
CA ASN A 195 -13.65 -16.20 27.56
C ASN A 195 -13.48 -17.31 26.53
N ILE A 196 -12.41 -18.10 26.65
CA ILE A 196 -12.10 -19.19 25.73
C ILE A 196 -13.05 -20.37 25.89
N GLN A 197 -13.62 -20.56 27.08
CA GLN A 197 -14.50 -21.70 27.40
C GLN A 197 -15.72 -21.80 26.47
N GLU A 198 -16.24 -20.68 26.04
CA GLU A 198 -17.38 -20.63 25.10
C GLU A 198 -17.01 -21.11 23.68
N LEU A 199 -15.73 -20.95 23.31
CA LEU A 199 -15.22 -21.36 21.99
C LEU A 199 -14.69 -22.79 21.95
N LEU A 200 -14.34 -23.38 23.09
CA LEU A 200 -13.68 -24.68 23.14
C LEU A 200 -14.40 -25.77 22.36
N PRO A 201 -15.74 -25.94 22.46
CA PRO A 201 -16.45 -27.02 21.74
C PRO A 201 -16.31 -26.92 20.23
N VAL A 202 -16.35 -25.70 19.68
CA VAL A 202 -16.14 -25.46 18.23
C VAL A 202 -14.68 -25.62 17.84
N LEU A 203 -13.76 -25.07 18.61
CA LEU A 203 -12.33 -25.15 18.33
C LEU A 203 -11.84 -26.60 18.32
N GLU A 204 -12.32 -27.46 19.23
CA GLU A 204 -11.96 -28.89 19.23
C GLU A 204 -12.43 -29.60 17.96
N GLN A 205 -13.61 -29.26 17.45
CA GLN A 205 -14.13 -29.82 16.20
C GLN A 205 -13.30 -29.32 15.00
N VAL A 206 -12.96 -28.04 14.96
CA VAL A 206 -12.11 -27.44 13.90
C VAL A 206 -10.72 -28.06 13.90
N VAL A 207 -10.08 -28.20 15.05
CA VAL A 207 -8.75 -28.84 15.18
C VAL A 207 -8.81 -30.29 14.68
N LYS A 208 -9.83 -31.06 15.04
CA LYS A 208 -10.02 -32.44 14.55
C LYS A 208 -10.21 -32.50 13.04
N SER A 209 -10.83 -31.50 12.42
CA SER A 209 -11.01 -31.44 10.97
C SER A 209 -9.75 -31.06 10.21
N GLY A 210 -8.73 -30.47 10.87
CA GLY A 210 -7.51 -29.97 10.26
C GLY A 210 -7.69 -28.72 9.39
N LYS A 211 -8.88 -28.12 9.38
CA LYS A 211 -9.17 -26.92 8.57
C LYS A 211 -8.73 -25.64 9.24
N LYS A 212 -8.46 -24.62 8.43
CA LYS A 212 -8.16 -23.26 8.90
C LYS A 212 -9.47 -22.57 9.34
N LEU A 213 -9.40 -21.60 10.24
CA LEU A 213 -10.56 -20.92 10.79
C LEU A 213 -10.44 -19.39 10.71
N LEU A 214 -11.43 -18.73 10.14
CA LEU A 214 -11.69 -17.31 10.33
C LEU A 214 -12.74 -17.13 11.43
N ILE A 215 -12.49 -16.27 12.41
CA ILE A 215 -13.42 -15.90 13.46
C ILE A 215 -13.84 -14.46 13.25
N ILE A 216 -15.13 -14.22 13.02
CA ILE A 216 -15.72 -12.88 12.90
C ILE A 216 -16.59 -12.66 14.14
N ALA A 217 -16.21 -11.73 15.00
CA ALA A 217 -16.91 -11.42 16.24
C ALA A 217 -17.00 -9.92 16.47
N GLU A 218 -17.89 -9.47 17.36
CA GLU A 218 -17.95 -8.04 17.72
C GLU A 218 -16.60 -7.52 18.18
N ASP A 219 -15.97 -8.22 19.10
CA ASP A 219 -14.60 -8.00 19.55
C ASP A 219 -14.00 -9.32 20.07
N ILE A 220 -12.68 -9.40 20.08
CA ILE A 220 -11.95 -10.56 20.59
C ILE A 220 -10.83 -10.05 21.48
N GLU A 221 -10.87 -10.36 22.75
CA GLU A 221 -9.92 -9.83 23.73
C GLU A 221 -9.63 -10.84 24.87
N GLY A 222 -8.76 -10.44 25.80
CA GLY A 222 -8.50 -11.16 27.03
C GLY A 222 -7.96 -12.57 26.84
N GLU A 223 -8.51 -13.53 27.59
CA GLU A 223 -8.10 -14.93 27.58
C GLU A 223 -8.33 -15.60 26.23
N ALA A 224 -9.46 -15.31 25.58
CA ALA A 224 -9.79 -15.88 24.26
C ALA A 224 -8.71 -15.52 23.21
N LEU A 225 -8.38 -14.24 23.10
CA LEU A 225 -7.35 -13.79 22.16
C LEU A 225 -5.98 -14.39 22.46
N SER A 226 -5.57 -14.37 23.72
CA SER A 226 -4.26 -14.90 24.12
C SER A 226 -4.13 -16.39 23.82
N THR A 227 -5.18 -17.15 24.09
CA THR A 227 -5.19 -18.61 23.83
C THR A 227 -5.15 -18.92 22.33
N LEU A 228 -5.88 -18.17 21.50
CA LEU A 228 -5.84 -18.31 20.04
C LEU A 228 -4.45 -18.02 19.49
N ILE A 229 -3.80 -16.95 19.95
CA ILE A 229 -2.43 -16.59 19.54
C ILE A 229 -1.44 -17.68 19.93
N VAL A 230 -1.47 -18.17 21.18
CA VAL A 230 -0.54 -19.21 21.66
C VAL A 230 -0.69 -20.49 20.86
N ASN A 231 -1.92 -20.96 20.61
CA ASN A 231 -2.16 -22.17 19.83
C ASN A 231 -1.71 -22.03 18.38
N ARG A 232 -1.94 -20.86 17.76
CA ARG A 232 -1.44 -20.56 16.44
C ARG A 232 0.09 -20.57 16.38
N LEU A 233 0.76 -19.91 17.30
CA LEU A 233 2.24 -19.88 17.36
C LEU A 233 2.84 -21.25 17.59
N ARG A 234 2.15 -22.13 18.33
CA ARG A 234 2.52 -23.54 18.50
C ARG A 234 2.25 -24.41 17.28
N GLY A 235 1.57 -23.88 16.26
CA GLY A 235 1.20 -24.62 15.07
C GLY A 235 0.09 -25.66 15.27
N THR A 236 -0.65 -25.57 16.39
CA THR A 236 -1.73 -26.52 16.70
C THR A 236 -2.86 -26.42 15.68
N PHE A 237 -3.23 -25.18 15.30
CA PHE A 237 -4.15 -24.89 14.20
C PHE A 237 -3.96 -23.47 13.68
N THR A 238 -4.38 -23.21 12.45
CA THR A 238 -4.30 -21.88 11.84
C THR A 238 -5.64 -21.18 12.00
N CYS A 239 -5.66 -20.07 12.75
CA CYS A 239 -6.83 -19.24 12.90
C CYS A 239 -6.49 -17.76 12.73
N VAL A 240 -7.46 -17.00 12.25
CA VAL A 240 -7.41 -15.54 12.18
C VAL A 240 -8.69 -14.99 12.79
N ALA A 241 -8.55 -13.97 13.63
CA ALA A 241 -9.64 -13.29 14.25
C ALA A 241 -9.77 -11.88 13.70
N VAL A 242 -10.98 -11.49 13.32
CA VAL A 242 -11.33 -10.17 12.80
C VAL A 242 -12.56 -9.62 13.52
N LYS A 243 -12.63 -8.28 13.61
CA LYS A 243 -13.80 -7.63 14.17
C LYS A 243 -14.92 -7.59 13.13
N ALA A 244 -16.15 -7.77 13.58
CA ALA A 244 -17.34 -7.66 12.74
C ALA A 244 -17.44 -6.25 12.11
N PRO A 245 -17.78 -6.15 10.81
CA PRO A 245 -17.96 -4.87 10.15
C PRO A 245 -19.25 -4.16 10.62
N GLY A 246 -19.22 -2.83 10.64
CA GLY A 246 -20.36 -2.00 11.04
C GLY A 246 -20.57 -1.92 12.56
N PHE A 247 -21.68 -1.26 12.96
CA PHE A 247 -22.09 -1.05 14.35
C PHE A 247 -23.61 -1.20 14.48
N GLY A 248 -24.10 -1.64 15.64
CA GLY A 248 -25.53 -1.79 15.90
C GLY A 248 -26.22 -2.73 14.90
N ASP A 249 -27.41 -2.34 14.44
CA ASP A 249 -28.20 -3.16 13.52
C ASP A 249 -27.53 -3.39 12.16
N ARG A 250 -26.72 -2.43 11.71
CA ARG A 250 -25.93 -2.59 10.48
C ARG A 250 -24.89 -3.71 10.61
N ARG A 251 -24.30 -3.91 11.79
CA ARG A 251 -23.42 -5.04 12.04
C ARG A 251 -24.13 -6.38 11.85
N LYS A 252 -25.35 -6.50 12.42
CA LYS A 252 -26.15 -7.71 12.28
C LYS A 252 -26.49 -8.03 10.83
N ASP A 253 -26.83 -6.99 10.08
CA ASP A 253 -27.11 -7.10 8.65
C ASP A 253 -25.88 -7.55 7.86
N MET A 254 -24.71 -6.96 8.13
CA MET A 254 -23.45 -7.35 7.49
C MET A 254 -23.04 -8.79 7.84
N LEU A 255 -23.20 -9.19 9.11
CA LEU A 255 -22.93 -10.57 9.54
C LEU A 255 -23.88 -11.56 8.85
N ARG A 256 -25.16 -11.20 8.64
CA ARG A 256 -26.10 -12.02 7.88
C ARG A 256 -25.71 -12.14 6.40
N ASP A 257 -25.24 -11.05 5.79
CA ASP A 257 -24.76 -11.09 4.40
C ASP A 257 -23.52 -12.00 4.26
N ILE A 258 -22.58 -11.95 5.20
CA ILE A 258 -21.41 -12.84 5.25
C ILE A 258 -21.85 -14.30 5.46
N ALA A 259 -22.83 -14.54 6.34
CA ALA A 259 -23.35 -15.87 6.60
C ALA A 259 -23.99 -16.49 5.34
N ILE A 260 -24.81 -15.71 4.63
CA ILE A 260 -25.42 -16.16 3.35
C ILE A 260 -24.35 -16.42 2.30
N LEU A 261 -23.32 -15.57 2.20
CA LEU A 261 -22.23 -15.74 1.24
C LEU A 261 -21.41 -16.99 1.52
N THR A 262 -21.17 -17.32 2.78
CA THR A 262 -20.30 -18.45 3.17
C THR A 262 -21.07 -19.75 3.46
N GLY A 263 -22.40 -19.68 3.41
CA GLY A 263 -23.26 -20.82 3.75
C GLY A 263 -23.31 -21.16 5.25
N GLY A 264 -22.93 -20.20 6.10
CA GLY A 264 -22.92 -20.35 7.55
C GLY A 264 -24.15 -19.76 8.23
N THR A 265 -24.15 -19.83 9.55
CA THR A 265 -25.19 -19.26 10.42
C THR A 265 -24.57 -18.24 11.37
N VAL A 266 -25.24 -17.10 11.57
CA VAL A 266 -24.82 -16.15 12.59
C VAL A 266 -25.17 -16.72 13.96
N ILE A 267 -24.17 -16.92 14.81
CA ILE A 267 -24.35 -17.40 16.17
C ILE A 267 -24.63 -16.18 17.06
N SER A 268 -25.87 -16.06 17.49
CA SER A 268 -26.36 -14.91 18.27
C SER A 268 -27.43 -15.34 19.28
N GLU A 269 -27.47 -14.68 20.42
CA GLU A 269 -28.53 -14.91 21.42
C GLU A 269 -29.92 -14.54 20.88
N GLU A 270 -30.01 -13.59 19.96
CA GLU A 270 -31.29 -13.23 19.33
C GLU A 270 -31.85 -14.36 18.46
N VAL A 271 -30.99 -15.21 17.89
CA VAL A 271 -31.39 -16.40 17.14
C VAL A 271 -31.57 -17.61 18.06
N GLY A 272 -31.26 -17.47 19.35
CA GLY A 272 -31.35 -18.51 20.35
C GLY A 272 -30.21 -19.56 20.30
N ILE A 273 -29.10 -19.21 19.67
CA ILE A 273 -27.92 -20.10 19.53
C ILE A 273 -26.80 -19.54 20.41
N GLU A 274 -26.34 -20.33 21.37
CA GLU A 274 -25.16 -20.00 22.16
C GLU A 274 -23.88 -20.58 21.50
N LEU A 275 -22.75 -19.90 21.71
CA LEU A 275 -21.45 -20.35 21.14
C LEU A 275 -21.04 -21.76 21.59
N LYS A 276 -21.38 -22.13 22.82
CA LYS A 276 -21.09 -23.46 23.35
C LYS A 276 -21.83 -24.60 22.60
N ASP A 277 -22.97 -24.27 21.98
CA ASP A 277 -23.83 -25.20 21.26
C ASP A 277 -23.54 -25.20 19.74
N ALA A 278 -22.56 -24.39 19.31
CA ALA A 278 -22.20 -24.29 17.91
C ALA A 278 -21.59 -25.60 17.37
N THR A 279 -22.04 -26.00 16.19
CA THR A 279 -21.60 -27.21 15.49
C THR A 279 -20.89 -26.86 14.18
N MET A 280 -20.18 -27.82 13.60
CA MET A 280 -19.49 -27.62 12.31
C MET A 280 -20.42 -27.21 11.18
N ASP A 281 -21.66 -27.66 11.20
CA ASP A 281 -22.68 -27.39 10.18
C ASP A 281 -23.17 -25.92 10.23
N MET A 282 -22.94 -25.22 11.32
CA MET A 282 -23.25 -23.81 11.48
C MET A 282 -22.12 -22.89 10.98
N LEU A 283 -20.92 -23.47 10.78
CA LEU A 283 -19.79 -22.72 10.25
C LEU A 283 -19.94 -22.53 8.75
N GLY A 284 -19.73 -21.30 8.29
CA GLY A 284 -19.56 -21.04 6.87
C GLY A 284 -18.23 -21.57 6.37
N SER A 285 -18.06 -21.59 5.05
CA SER A 285 -16.78 -21.92 4.43
C SER A 285 -16.52 -21.07 3.19
N ALA A 286 -15.23 -20.91 2.86
CA ALA A 286 -14.81 -20.21 1.65
C ALA A 286 -13.52 -20.87 1.11
N ARG A 287 -13.36 -20.85 -0.22
CA ARG A 287 -12.18 -21.39 -0.87
C ARG A 287 -10.92 -20.65 -0.46
N GLN A 288 -10.98 -19.33 -0.38
CA GLN A 288 -9.87 -18.52 0.07
C GLN A 288 -10.35 -17.31 0.90
N ILE A 289 -9.60 -17.00 1.94
CA ILE A 289 -9.80 -15.77 2.74
C ILE A 289 -8.46 -15.07 2.86
N LYS A 290 -8.43 -13.79 2.47
CA LYS A 290 -7.27 -12.92 2.62
C LYS A 290 -7.57 -11.85 3.65
N VAL A 291 -6.76 -11.76 4.70
CA VAL A 291 -6.90 -10.75 5.76
C VAL A 291 -5.64 -9.91 5.82
N THR A 292 -5.80 -8.61 5.62
CA THR A 292 -4.75 -7.61 5.79
C THR A 292 -4.92 -6.87 7.13
N LYS A 293 -4.14 -5.86 7.36
CA LYS A 293 -4.28 -5.01 8.55
C LYS A 293 -5.63 -4.26 8.60
N GLU A 294 -6.20 -3.94 7.45
CA GLU A 294 -7.37 -3.07 7.33
C GLU A 294 -8.59 -3.77 6.75
N ASN A 295 -8.39 -4.79 5.92
CA ASN A 295 -9.45 -5.42 5.14
C ASN A 295 -9.46 -6.94 5.29
N THR A 296 -10.65 -7.52 5.17
CA THR A 296 -10.87 -8.96 5.01
C THR A 296 -11.62 -9.21 3.70
N THR A 297 -11.05 -10.05 2.86
CA THR A 297 -11.63 -10.47 1.57
C THR A 297 -11.96 -11.95 1.63
N ILE A 298 -13.23 -12.29 1.41
CA ILE A 298 -13.73 -13.66 1.28
C ILE A 298 -13.93 -13.94 -0.21
N VAL A 299 -13.32 -14.99 -0.71
CA VAL A 299 -13.35 -15.36 -2.12
C VAL A 299 -13.98 -16.75 -2.26
N ASP A 300 -14.97 -16.86 -3.13
CA ASP A 300 -15.64 -18.11 -3.44
C ASP A 300 -16.23 -18.75 -2.16
N GLY A 301 -17.19 -18.04 -1.57
CA GLY A 301 -17.95 -18.52 -0.42
C GLY A 301 -18.86 -19.69 -0.83
N ALA A 302 -19.02 -20.66 0.05
CA ALA A 302 -19.83 -21.88 -0.19
C ALA A 302 -21.35 -21.65 -0.03
N GLY A 303 -21.81 -20.40 -0.04
CA GLY A 303 -23.23 -20.05 0.06
C GLY A 303 -24.03 -20.48 -1.17
N ASP A 304 -25.33 -20.68 -0.96
CA ASP A 304 -26.23 -20.98 -2.08
C ASP A 304 -26.46 -19.73 -2.95
N LYS A 305 -26.19 -19.86 -4.25
CA LYS A 305 -26.35 -18.77 -5.23
C LYS A 305 -27.75 -18.16 -5.25
N GLN A 306 -28.79 -18.99 -5.06
CA GLN A 306 -30.17 -18.51 -5.00
C GLN A 306 -30.43 -17.69 -3.73
N ALA A 307 -29.86 -18.09 -2.60
CA ALA A 307 -29.95 -17.35 -1.35
C ALA A 307 -29.24 -15.99 -1.46
N ILE A 308 -28.07 -15.94 -2.10
CA ILE A 308 -27.33 -14.70 -2.39
C ILE A 308 -28.16 -13.79 -3.31
N ALA A 309 -28.72 -14.31 -4.40
CA ALA A 309 -29.58 -13.56 -5.33
C ALA A 309 -30.82 -12.99 -4.64
N ASN A 310 -31.47 -13.79 -3.78
CA ASN A 310 -32.63 -13.34 -2.99
C ASN A 310 -32.24 -12.22 -2.04
N ARG A 311 -31.08 -12.31 -1.38
CA ARG A 311 -30.59 -11.26 -0.48
C ARG A 311 -30.25 -9.96 -1.21
N VAL A 312 -29.66 -10.06 -2.39
CA VAL A 312 -29.41 -8.91 -3.29
C VAL A 312 -30.76 -8.23 -3.66
N ALA A 313 -31.79 -9.01 -4.01
CA ALA A 313 -33.11 -8.48 -4.33
C ALA A 313 -33.78 -7.80 -3.11
N GLU A 314 -33.60 -8.37 -1.91
CA GLU A 314 -34.08 -7.79 -0.65
C GLU A 314 -33.45 -6.42 -0.39
N ILE A 315 -32.12 -6.31 -0.54
CA ILE A 315 -31.38 -5.05 -0.36
C ILE A 315 -31.84 -4.01 -1.40
N ARG A 316 -32.01 -4.39 -2.66
CA ARG A 316 -32.53 -3.49 -3.71
C ARG A 316 -33.91 -2.96 -3.35
N GLY A 317 -34.80 -3.81 -2.90
CA GLY A 317 -36.11 -3.40 -2.45
C GLY A 317 -36.09 -2.51 -1.20
N ALA A 318 -35.08 -2.65 -0.35
CA ALA A 318 -34.86 -1.75 0.78
C ALA A 318 -34.38 -0.36 0.32
N ILE A 319 -33.49 -0.30 -0.68
CA ILE A 319 -33.01 0.96 -1.30
C ILE A 319 -34.18 1.77 -1.86
N GLU A 320 -35.12 1.11 -2.55
CA GLU A 320 -36.28 1.76 -3.13
C GLU A 320 -37.27 2.30 -2.08
N ARG A 321 -37.37 1.63 -0.93
CA ARG A 321 -38.32 1.99 0.15
C ARG A 321 -37.79 3.04 1.11
N THR A 322 -36.46 3.19 1.20
CA THR A 322 -35.88 4.13 2.17
C THR A 322 -36.01 5.57 1.73
N THR A 323 -36.41 6.44 2.66
CA THR A 323 -36.52 7.89 2.46
C THR A 323 -35.28 8.66 2.93
N SER A 324 -34.37 8.01 3.66
CA SER A 324 -33.13 8.58 4.16
C SER A 324 -32.04 8.45 3.12
N ASP A 325 -31.45 9.56 2.68
CA ASP A 325 -30.34 9.54 1.71
C ASP A 325 -29.11 8.84 2.28
N PHE A 326 -28.83 9.01 3.57
CA PHE A 326 -27.75 8.35 4.26
C PHE A 326 -27.94 6.82 4.33
N ASP A 327 -29.16 6.35 4.65
CA ASP A 327 -29.43 4.91 4.67
C ASP A 327 -29.42 4.33 3.24
N ARG A 328 -29.87 5.10 2.24
CA ARG A 328 -29.80 4.72 0.83
C ARG A 328 -28.34 4.51 0.40
N GLU A 329 -27.45 5.45 0.72
CA GLU A 329 -26.01 5.34 0.44
C GLU A 329 -25.41 4.07 1.09
N LYS A 330 -25.71 3.80 2.35
CA LYS A 330 -25.21 2.63 3.06
C LYS A 330 -25.78 1.31 2.56
N LEU A 331 -27.01 1.28 2.12
CA LEU A 331 -27.60 0.12 1.46
C LEU A 331 -26.98 -0.12 0.07
N GLN A 332 -26.66 0.95 -0.68
CA GLN A 332 -25.97 0.85 -1.96
C GLN A 332 -24.55 0.32 -1.79
N GLU A 333 -23.79 0.81 -0.81
CA GLU A 333 -22.46 0.29 -0.46
C GLU A 333 -22.52 -1.22 -0.14
N ARG A 334 -23.51 -1.62 0.67
CA ARG A 334 -23.71 -3.02 1.04
C ARG A 334 -24.10 -3.90 -0.17
N LEU A 335 -24.98 -3.37 -1.03
CA LEU A 335 -25.35 -4.03 -2.28
C LEU A 335 -24.13 -4.23 -3.18
N ALA A 336 -23.30 -3.21 -3.35
CA ALA A 336 -22.08 -3.29 -4.18
C ALA A 336 -21.11 -4.37 -3.64
N LYS A 337 -20.94 -4.43 -2.32
CA LYS A 337 -20.08 -5.46 -1.68
C LYS A 337 -20.58 -6.89 -1.88
N LEU A 338 -21.90 -7.10 -1.88
CA LEU A 338 -22.48 -8.46 -2.01
C LEU A 338 -22.69 -8.88 -3.47
N ALA A 339 -23.14 -7.94 -4.32
CA ALA A 339 -23.51 -8.22 -5.71
C ALA A 339 -22.32 -8.11 -6.68
N GLY A 340 -21.26 -7.39 -6.31
CA GLY A 340 -20.10 -7.14 -7.16
C GLY A 340 -19.22 -8.37 -7.37
N GLY A 341 -19.26 -9.35 -6.47
CA GLY A 341 -18.37 -10.50 -6.51
C GLY A 341 -16.89 -10.12 -6.30
N VAL A 342 -16.02 -11.08 -6.54
CA VAL A 342 -14.56 -10.91 -6.55
C VAL A 342 -14.02 -11.42 -7.87
N ALA A 343 -13.27 -10.60 -8.61
CA ALA A 343 -12.53 -11.08 -9.76
C ALA A 343 -11.20 -11.70 -9.30
N GLY A 344 -10.99 -12.96 -9.57
CA GLY A 344 -9.73 -13.66 -9.35
C GLY A 344 -8.88 -13.64 -10.61
N ILE A 345 -7.70 -13.01 -10.58
CA ILE A 345 -6.70 -13.17 -11.63
C ILE A 345 -5.83 -14.37 -11.25
N LYS A 346 -6.00 -15.45 -11.99
CA LYS A 346 -5.22 -16.69 -11.82
C LYS A 346 -3.95 -16.59 -12.63
N VAL A 347 -2.81 -16.61 -11.96
CA VAL A 347 -1.49 -16.44 -12.58
C VAL A 347 -0.86 -17.81 -12.80
N GLY A 348 -0.63 -18.17 -14.07
CA GLY A 348 0.03 -19.40 -14.48
C GLY A 348 1.40 -19.13 -15.08
N ALA A 349 2.36 -20.02 -14.86
CA ALA A 349 3.66 -20.00 -15.51
C ALA A 349 4.26 -21.42 -15.57
N ALA A 350 5.30 -21.59 -16.37
CA ALA A 350 6.00 -22.85 -16.52
C ALA A 350 6.85 -23.22 -15.29
N THR A 351 7.28 -22.23 -14.52
CA THR A 351 8.12 -22.41 -13.33
C THR A 351 7.58 -21.60 -12.15
N GLU A 352 7.84 -22.09 -10.93
CA GLU A 352 7.43 -21.40 -9.69
C GLU A 352 8.06 -19.99 -9.56
N THR A 353 9.30 -19.83 -9.99
CA THR A 353 10.00 -18.54 -9.96
C THR A 353 9.34 -17.53 -10.90
N GLU A 354 8.99 -17.94 -12.10
CA GLU A 354 8.30 -17.12 -13.08
C GLU A 354 6.87 -16.76 -12.60
N MET A 355 6.17 -17.72 -12.03
CA MET A 355 4.83 -17.51 -11.48
C MET A 355 4.85 -16.45 -10.36
N LYS A 356 5.80 -16.54 -9.44
CA LYS A 356 5.97 -15.54 -8.37
C LYS A 356 6.29 -14.14 -8.91
N GLU A 357 7.16 -14.06 -9.92
CA GLU A 357 7.51 -12.79 -10.57
C GLU A 357 6.30 -12.19 -11.30
N GLN A 358 5.56 -12.99 -12.07
CA GLN A 358 4.36 -12.54 -12.76
C GLN A 358 3.27 -12.10 -11.77
N LYS A 359 3.08 -12.83 -10.66
CA LYS A 359 2.12 -12.49 -9.61
C LYS A 359 2.42 -11.11 -9.01
N LEU A 360 3.68 -10.85 -8.63
CA LEU A 360 4.09 -9.54 -8.09
C LEU A 360 3.87 -8.43 -9.12
N ARG A 361 4.18 -8.69 -10.38
CA ARG A 361 4.01 -7.73 -11.48
C ARG A 361 2.54 -7.39 -11.72
N ILE A 362 1.64 -8.37 -11.62
CA ILE A 362 0.19 -8.17 -11.75
C ILE A 362 -0.35 -7.44 -10.52
N GLU A 363 0.09 -7.77 -9.31
CA GLU A 363 -0.29 -7.06 -8.07
C GLU A 363 0.07 -5.57 -8.17
N ASP A 364 1.29 -5.22 -8.61
CA ASP A 364 1.72 -3.84 -8.82
C ASP A 364 0.86 -3.12 -9.87
N ALA A 365 0.63 -3.79 -11.01
CA ALA A 365 -0.17 -3.21 -12.08
C ALA A 365 -1.62 -2.99 -11.67
N LEU A 366 -2.20 -3.87 -10.87
CA LEU A 366 -3.54 -3.72 -10.32
C LEU A 366 -3.63 -2.54 -9.36
N ASN A 367 -2.67 -2.39 -8.44
CA ASN A 367 -2.63 -1.26 -7.51
C ASN A 367 -2.46 0.07 -8.26
N ALA A 368 -1.55 0.11 -9.24
CA ALA A 368 -1.36 1.29 -10.10
C ALA A 368 -2.63 1.65 -10.89
N THR A 369 -3.36 0.64 -11.37
CA THR A 369 -4.59 0.85 -12.14
C THR A 369 -5.71 1.38 -11.25
N ARG A 370 -5.87 0.87 -10.03
CA ARG A 370 -6.84 1.40 -9.04
C ARG A 370 -6.55 2.86 -8.71
N ALA A 371 -5.30 3.18 -8.34
CA ALA A 371 -4.89 4.55 -8.05
C ALA A 371 -5.12 5.48 -9.25
N ALA A 372 -4.89 5.00 -10.48
CA ALA A 372 -5.13 5.78 -11.70
C ALA A 372 -6.61 6.04 -11.97
N VAL A 373 -7.49 5.09 -11.65
CA VAL A 373 -8.94 5.28 -11.78
C VAL A 373 -9.46 6.28 -10.75
N GLU A 374 -8.95 6.24 -9.52
CA GLU A 374 -9.36 7.13 -8.43
C GLU A 374 -8.83 8.55 -8.58
N GLU A 375 -7.55 8.73 -8.89
CA GLU A 375 -6.87 10.04 -8.87
C GLU A 375 -6.45 10.54 -10.26
N GLY A 376 -6.55 9.72 -11.30
CA GLY A 376 -6.08 10.06 -12.64
C GLY A 376 -4.61 9.71 -12.88
N ILE A 377 -4.11 10.11 -14.04
CA ILE A 377 -2.76 9.86 -14.52
C ILE A 377 -2.00 11.14 -14.83
N VAL A 378 -0.69 11.11 -14.69
CA VAL A 378 0.23 12.20 -15.05
C VAL A 378 1.33 11.69 -15.97
N ALA A 379 2.03 12.62 -16.65
CA ALA A 379 3.19 12.27 -17.47
C ALA A 379 4.30 11.63 -16.61
N GLY A 380 4.79 10.47 -17.04
CA GLY A 380 5.87 9.74 -16.38
C GLY A 380 7.25 10.37 -16.55
N GLY A 381 8.29 9.65 -16.12
CA GLY A 381 9.69 10.06 -16.29
C GLY A 381 10.10 11.31 -15.48
N GLY A 382 9.37 11.64 -14.42
CA GLY A 382 9.62 12.83 -13.59
C GLY A 382 9.08 14.14 -14.15
N VAL A 383 8.43 14.13 -15.33
CA VAL A 383 7.88 15.33 -15.97
C VAL A 383 6.83 16.02 -15.10
N ALA A 384 5.98 15.26 -14.39
CA ALA A 384 5.00 15.83 -13.47
C ALA A 384 5.66 16.67 -12.37
N TYR A 385 6.79 16.22 -11.82
CA TYR A 385 7.55 16.96 -10.82
C TYR A 385 8.25 18.19 -11.43
N ALA A 386 8.82 18.06 -12.64
CA ALA A 386 9.41 19.19 -13.34
C ALA A 386 8.39 20.31 -13.59
N ASN A 387 7.16 19.96 -13.95
CA ASN A 387 6.07 20.92 -14.14
C ASN A 387 5.61 21.58 -12.83
N ALA A 388 5.79 20.94 -11.68
CA ALA A 388 5.45 21.49 -10.37
C ALA A 388 6.50 22.48 -9.82
N ILE A 389 7.71 22.54 -10.40
CA ILE A 389 8.80 23.42 -9.95
C ILE A 389 8.35 24.88 -9.89
N ALA A 390 7.71 25.37 -10.94
CA ALA A 390 7.27 26.76 -11.01
C ALA A 390 6.31 27.15 -9.88
N ALA A 391 5.42 26.24 -9.46
CA ALA A 391 4.49 26.47 -8.35
C ALA A 391 5.22 26.56 -7.00
N VAL A 392 6.24 25.74 -6.80
CA VAL A 392 7.06 25.78 -5.58
C VAL A 392 7.96 27.03 -5.55
N GLU A 393 8.52 27.44 -6.70
CA GLU A 393 9.31 28.67 -6.81
C GLU A 393 8.48 29.93 -6.56
N ALA A 394 7.24 29.98 -7.05
CA ALA A 394 6.31 31.07 -6.77
C ALA A 394 6.05 31.21 -5.27
N LEU A 395 5.82 30.11 -4.56
CA LEU A 395 5.63 30.08 -3.11
C LEU A 395 6.89 30.56 -2.36
N ALA A 396 8.09 30.21 -2.86
CA ALA A 396 9.36 30.69 -2.30
C ALA A 396 9.53 32.20 -2.49
N ALA A 397 9.14 32.75 -3.64
CA ALA A 397 9.18 34.16 -3.93
C ALA A 397 8.22 34.98 -3.05
N GLU A 398 7.00 34.46 -2.83
CA GLU A 398 6.03 35.07 -1.89
C GLU A 398 6.59 35.13 -0.46
N ALA A 399 7.19 34.00 0.01
CA ALA A 399 7.80 33.93 1.33
C ALA A 399 8.99 34.88 1.48
N ALA A 400 9.79 35.11 0.43
CA ALA A 400 10.89 36.07 0.39
C ALA A 400 10.42 37.53 0.34
N GLY A 401 9.29 37.80 -0.33
CA GLY A 401 8.67 39.11 -0.42
C GLY A 401 8.02 39.58 0.88
N ALA A 402 7.55 38.69 1.72
CA ALA A 402 6.97 38.94 3.04
C ALA A 402 8.07 39.25 4.09
N LYS A 403 8.82 40.33 3.90
CA LYS A 403 9.99 40.75 4.70
C LYS A 403 9.71 41.23 6.12
N ALA A 404 8.52 41.10 6.64
CA ALA A 404 8.20 41.43 8.02
C ALA A 404 8.01 40.12 8.81
N ASP A 405 8.76 39.91 9.86
CA ASP A 405 8.58 38.90 10.90
C ASP A 405 9.14 37.48 10.66
N GLY A 406 10.47 37.36 10.53
CA GLY A 406 11.15 36.06 10.72
C GLY A 406 11.00 35.00 9.58
N PHE A 407 10.45 35.40 8.45
CA PHE A 407 10.15 34.53 7.30
C PHE A 407 11.34 34.28 6.35
N VAL A 408 12.47 34.95 6.52
CA VAL A 408 13.66 34.82 5.63
C VAL A 408 14.19 33.39 5.57
N VAL A 409 14.08 32.66 6.67
CA VAL A 409 14.49 31.24 6.74
C VAL A 409 13.58 30.32 5.91
N GLN A 410 12.35 30.73 5.59
CA GLN A 410 11.43 29.90 4.82
C GLN A 410 11.69 29.96 3.30
N ALA A 411 12.23 31.07 2.77
CA ALA A 411 12.50 31.21 1.34
C ALA A 411 13.59 30.22 0.86
N ASP A 412 14.66 30.05 1.63
CA ASP A 412 15.73 29.09 1.30
C ASP A 412 15.24 27.64 1.26
N GLN A 413 14.16 27.33 1.99
CA GLN A 413 13.57 26.00 2.06
C GLN A 413 12.71 25.64 0.84
N PHE A 414 12.05 26.64 0.25
CA PHE A 414 11.31 26.45 -1.00
C PHE A 414 12.26 26.32 -2.19
N HIS A 415 13.40 27.02 -2.19
CA HIS A 415 14.46 26.82 -3.18
C HIS A 415 15.04 25.41 -3.14
N VAL A 416 15.11 24.82 -1.96
CA VAL A 416 15.49 23.42 -1.79
C VAL A 416 14.52 22.49 -2.51
N MET A 417 13.23 22.70 -2.39
CA MET A 417 12.21 21.87 -3.03
C MET A 417 12.22 22.01 -4.55
N SER A 418 12.36 23.23 -5.09
CA SER A 418 12.47 23.45 -6.52
C SER A 418 13.76 22.84 -7.10
N GLY A 419 14.88 22.95 -6.39
CA GLY A 419 16.13 22.29 -6.74
C GLY A 419 16.03 20.76 -6.77
N LEU A 420 15.22 20.20 -5.86
CA LEU A 420 14.92 18.78 -5.79
C LEU A 420 14.10 18.27 -6.96
N LEU A 421 13.03 18.96 -7.29
CA LEU A 421 12.19 18.62 -8.43
C LEU A 421 12.98 18.71 -9.74
N CYS A 422 13.88 19.71 -9.87
CA CYS A 422 14.85 19.80 -10.97
C CYS A 422 15.83 18.62 -11.00
N ALA A 423 16.35 18.20 -9.85
CA ALA A 423 17.29 17.09 -9.75
C ALA A 423 16.62 15.76 -10.09
N SER A 424 15.39 15.53 -9.66
CA SER A 424 14.64 14.31 -10.01
C SER A 424 14.33 14.24 -11.50
N GLY A 425 13.94 15.35 -12.13
CA GLY A 425 13.75 15.43 -13.57
C GLY A 425 15.02 15.17 -14.39
N LYS A 426 16.19 15.57 -13.88
CA LYS A 426 17.48 15.25 -14.52
C LYS A 426 17.93 13.80 -14.34
N PHE A 427 17.68 13.22 -13.18
CA PHE A 427 18.07 11.85 -12.87
C PHE A 427 17.26 10.83 -13.67
N THR A 428 15.95 11.06 -13.81
CA THR A 428 15.10 10.27 -14.70
C THR A 428 15.44 10.46 -16.17
N GLY A 429 15.82 11.67 -16.58
CA GLY A 429 16.28 11.98 -17.94
C GLY A 429 17.59 11.29 -18.34
N GLN A 430 18.52 11.06 -17.42
CA GLN A 430 19.77 10.37 -17.72
C GLN A 430 19.62 8.85 -17.92
N HIS A 431 18.65 8.22 -17.33
CA HIS A 431 18.39 6.78 -17.48
C HIS A 431 17.38 6.44 -18.59
N PHE A 432 16.50 7.37 -18.97
CA PHE A 432 15.61 7.24 -20.14
C PHE A 432 16.14 8.02 -21.38
N GLY A 433 17.28 8.60 -21.28
CA GLY A 433 17.69 9.74 -22.04
C GLY A 433 18.47 9.48 -23.33
N VAL A 434 18.04 8.66 -24.24
CA VAL A 434 18.50 8.81 -25.65
C VAL A 434 17.37 9.33 -26.55
N ALA A 435 16.12 9.17 -26.17
CA ALA A 435 14.99 9.56 -27.03
C ALA A 435 14.44 10.99 -26.76
N VAL A 436 14.61 11.55 -25.55
CA VAL A 436 14.04 12.88 -25.22
C VAL A 436 15.03 14.02 -25.41
N LEU A 437 16.34 13.77 -25.38
CA LEU A 437 17.37 14.80 -25.64
C LEU A 437 17.54 15.17 -27.13
N ALA A 438 16.91 14.46 -28.04
CA ALA A 438 16.96 14.81 -29.47
C ALA A 438 16.04 15.99 -29.86
N GLY A 439 15.15 16.44 -28.94
CA GLY A 439 14.21 17.55 -29.18
C GLY A 439 14.48 18.85 -28.39
N ALA A 440 15.30 18.79 -27.33
CA ALA A 440 15.65 19.99 -26.55
C ALA A 440 16.92 20.61 -27.11
N GLY A 441 16.76 21.73 -27.80
CA GLY A 441 17.86 22.45 -28.41
C GLY A 441 18.89 22.95 -27.41
N ARG A 442 20.13 23.11 -27.87
CA ARG A 442 21.30 23.61 -27.09
C ARG A 442 21.06 24.87 -26.22
N LYS A 443 20.00 25.63 -26.49
CA LYS A 443 19.65 26.86 -25.77
C LYS A 443 19.25 26.65 -24.31
N ASP A 444 18.66 25.49 -23.98
CA ASP A 444 18.18 25.26 -22.60
C ASP A 444 19.33 24.91 -21.63
N GLN A 445 20.44 24.39 -22.15
CA GLN A 445 21.63 24.14 -21.31
C GLN A 445 22.38 25.44 -20.94
N ASP A 446 22.37 26.43 -21.81
CA ASP A 446 23.03 27.71 -21.57
C ASP A 446 22.22 28.61 -20.61
N VAL A 447 20.90 28.58 -20.69
CA VAL A 447 20.00 29.28 -19.74
C VAL A 447 20.16 28.72 -18.33
N PHE A 448 20.36 27.42 -18.21
CA PHE A 448 20.55 26.76 -16.91
C PHE A 448 21.93 27.10 -16.28
N ARG A 449 22.98 27.27 -17.09
CA ARG A 449 24.29 27.71 -16.63
C ARG A 449 24.32 29.16 -16.14
N LEU A 450 23.55 30.03 -16.78
CA LEU A 450 23.52 31.47 -16.46
C LEU A 450 22.70 31.82 -15.20
N ARG A 451 21.71 30.96 -14.83
CA ARG A 451 20.86 31.24 -13.64
C ARG A 451 21.41 30.70 -12.32
N HIS A 452 22.33 29.77 -12.32
CA HIS A 452 22.72 29.07 -11.08
C HIS A 452 24.21 29.22 -10.69
N GLY A 453 24.92 30.21 -11.22
CA GLY A 453 26.32 30.43 -10.86
C GLY A 453 27.18 29.16 -10.97
N ASN A 454 28.48 29.29 -10.95
CA ASN A 454 29.48 28.21 -11.15
C ASN A 454 29.47 27.06 -10.11
N GLU A 455 28.41 26.84 -9.37
CA GLU A 455 28.28 25.68 -8.49
C GLU A 455 27.82 24.46 -9.28
N SER A 456 28.58 23.36 -9.20
CA SER A 456 28.22 22.12 -9.85
C SER A 456 26.88 21.61 -9.31
N PRO A 457 26.04 20.95 -10.13
CA PRO A 457 24.77 20.35 -9.68
C PRO A 457 24.92 19.40 -8.48
N PHE A 458 26.14 18.92 -8.23
CA PHE A 458 26.49 18.08 -7.08
C PHE A 458 26.64 18.87 -5.78
N SER A 459 26.91 20.17 -5.79
CA SER A 459 26.98 20.99 -4.57
C SER A 459 25.57 21.27 -4.02
N ALA A 460 24.57 21.39 -4.90
CA ALA A 460 23.18 21.59 -4.53
C ALA A 460 22.52 20.35 -3.87
N LEU A 461 23.02 19.15 -4.15
CA LEU A 461 22.41 17.88 -3.66
C LEU A 461 22.79 17.48 -2.22
N ARG A 462 23.72 18.17 -1.55
CA ARG A 462 24.21 17.79 -0.21
C ARG A 462 23.37 18.26 0.98
N LYS A 463 22.21 18.92 0.82
CA LYS A 463 21.50 19.68 1.89
C LYS A 463 20.27 19.01 2.59
N ILE A 464 19.79 17.78 2.34
CA ILE A 464 18.46 17.28 2.81
C ILE A 464 18.38 16.00 3.71
N VAL A 465 19.45 15.32 4.12
CA VAL A 465 19.37 14.02 4.85
C VAL A 465 18.75 14.11 6.27
N LEU A 466 18.92 15.21 6.99
CA LEU A 466 18.41 15.29 8.39
C LEU A 466 16.90 15.54 8.51
N LEU A 467 16.23 15.95 7.44
CA LEU A 467 14.82 16.32 7.48
C LEU A 467 13.86 15.13 7.49
N PHE A 468 14.25 14.04 6.87
CA PHE A 468 13.45 12.81 6.91
C PHE A 468 13.42 12.20 8.32
N TYR A 469 14.54 12.27 9.05
CA TYR A 469 14.62 11.89 10.46
C TYR A 469 13.68 12.70 11.36
N CYS A 470 13.53 14.00 11.11
CA CYS A 470 12.63 14.86 11.87
C CYS A 470 11.15 14.65 11.55
N SER A 471 10.80 14.23 10.33
CA SER A 471 9.40 13.99 9.95
C SER A 471 8.85 12.67 10.49
N LEU A 472 9.70 11.67 10.77
CA LEU A 472 9.32 10.35 11.29
C LEU A 472 9.28 10.25 12.83
N GLY A 473 9.49 11.34 13.56
CA GLY A 473 9.34 11.35 15.02
C GLY A 473 10.47 10.69 15.81
N MET A 474 11.53 10.18 15.16
CA MET A 474 12.65 9.53 15.86
C MET A 474 13.68 10.50 16.46
N LEU A 475 13.75 11.74 16.01
CA LEU A 475 14.69 12.74 16.57
C LEU A 475 14.22 13.40 17.86
N LEU A 476 13.05 13.11 18.37
CA LEU A 476 12.58 13.58 19.68
C LEU A 476 13.37 13.02 20.89
N LYS A 477 14.32 12.10 20.69
CA LYS A 477 15.18 11.55 21.75
C LYS A 477 16.67 11.86 21.63
N MET A 478 17.13 12.49 20.57
CA MET A 478 18.54 12.95 20.52
C MET A 478 18.61 14.42 20.85
N SER A 479 19.14 14.74 22.04
CA SER A 479 19.40 16.11 22.47
C SER A 479 20.36 16.82 21.51
N ILE A 480 20.23 18.15 21.41
CA ILE A 480 21.07 19.05 20.61
C ILE A 480 22.59 18.83 20.82
N GLU A 481 22.99 18.34 21.99
CA GLU A 481 24.37 17.96 22.30
C GLU A 481 24.93 16.80 21.48
N LYS A 482 24.11 15.87 21.01
CA LYS A 482 24.58 14.77 20.13
C LYS A 482 24.68 15.18 18.67
N ALA A 483 23.99 16.20 18.24
CA ALA A 483 24.13 16.75 16.88
C ALA A 483 25.49 17.45 16.67
N SER A 484 26.10 18.01 17.72
CA SER A 484 27.46 18.59 17.66
C SER A 484 28.55 17.50 17.56
N GLN A 485 28.29 16.29 18.10
CA GLN A 485 29.20 15.16 17.96
C GLN A 485 29.23 14.55 16.54
N PHE A 486 28.24 14.87 15.70
CA PHE A 486 28.19 14.44 14.31
C PHE A 486 29.29 15.04 13.42
N THR A 487 29.86 16.17 13.82
CA THR A 487 31.02 16.78 13.15
C THR A 487 32.36 16.12 13.49
N GLU A 488 32.42 15.35 14.58
CA GLU A 488 33.62 14.66 15.06
C GLU A 488 33.64 13.15 14.76
N MET A 489 32.63 12.61 14.07
CA MET A 489 32.58 11.18 13.76
C MET A 489 33.64 10.78 12.71
N GLU A 490 34.24 9.62 12.97
CA GLU A 490 35.42 9.06 12.29
C GLU A 490 35.33 9.01 10.74
N PRO A 491 36.48 8.99 10.06
CA PRO A 491 36.59 8.93 8.58
C PRO A 491 35.88 7.76 7.92
N GLY A 492 35.63 6.67 8.67
CA GLY A 492 34.88 5.48 8.22
C GLY A 492 33.44 5.80 7.85
N PHE A 493 32.72 6.49 8.74
CA PHE A 493 31.31 6.84 8.51
C PHE A 493 31.11 7.75 7.28
N ARG A 494 32.06 8.67 7.03
CA ARG A 494 32.08 9.50 5.82
C ARG A 494 32.28 8.68 4.55
N ARG A 495 33.06 7.59 4.62
CA ARG A 495 33.39 6.75 3.45
C ARG A 495 32.24 5.86 3.05
N VAL A 496 31.54 5.29 4.02
CA VAL A 496 30.44 4.35 3.78
C VAL A 496 29.18 5.08 3.37
N PHE A 497 28.88 6.21 3.99
CA PHE A 497 27.80 7.10 3.53
C PHE A 497 28.05 7.53 2.06
N ARG A 498 29.30 7.65 1.66
CA ARG A 498 29.71 7.91 0.28
C ARG A 498 29.36 6.75 -0.67
N HIS A 499 29.56 5.49 -0.25
CA HIS A 499 29.31 4.32 -1.10
C HIS A 499 27.83 3.97 -1.23
N VAL A 500 27.08 3.99 -0.14
CA VAL A 500 25.66 3.57 -0.10
C VAL A 500 24.73 4.63 -0.67
N VAL A 501 25.00 5.90 -0.40
CA VAL A 501 24.13 7.01 -0.79
C VAL A 501 24.57 7.67 -2.09
N LEU A 502 25.84 7.53 -2.50
CA LEU A 502 26.40 8.20 -3.68
C LEU A 502 26.61 7.28 -4.89
N GLY A 503 26.60 5.95 -4.71
CA GLY A 503 26.83 5.01 -5.82
C GLY A 503 28.18 5.20 -6.52
N VAL A 504 29.23 5.59 -5.78
CA VAL A 504 30.61 5.73 -6.26
C VAL A 504 31.53 4.91 -5.39
#